data_ef89aeae2d4718482abdcb983ec93de9
#
_entry.id   ef89aeae2d4718482abdcb983ec93de9
#
_cell.length_a   1.000
_cell.length_b   1.000
_cell.length_c   1.000
_cell.angle_alpha   90.00
_cell.angle_beta   90.00
_cell.angle_gamma   90.00
#
_symmetry.space_group_name_H-M   'P 1'
#
loop_
_entity.id
_entity.type
_entity.pdbx_description
1 polymer ?
#
loop_
_entity_poly.entity_id
_entity_poly.type
_entity_poly.pdbx_seq_one_letter_code
_entity_poly.pdbx_strand_id
1 'polypeptide(L)'
;MQISMKKTILFMVINMNVGGTEKALLNMIEQMSTDDYDITILMLEEYGGFLNQVPLNVKIQYVDQYENLSNTLNLSPKTVVKKMIREGNIIKGISLLSVYLISKLTSNKNYYFHYITKNVSKIKNEYDIAVAYAGPMDFISFFVAHKMNAKRRIQWIHFDVEKNGIDKVYAQKIYRNFDKIHVVSEEAKRKLIHVVPSIKNKTSVLLNVISPEQILKQSKIGIGFNDHF
;
A
#
# COMPACT_ATOMS: atom_id res chain seq x y z
N MET A 1 27.33 -0.03 27.45
CA MET A 1 26.35 -0.75 26.63
C MET A 1 25.63 0.28 25.77
N GLN A 2 25.94 0.36 24.49
CA GLN A 2 25.28 1.31 23.59
C GLN A 2 23.88 0.76 23.30
N ILE A 3 22.85 1.40 23.82
CA ILE A 3 21.46 1.05 23.48
C ILE A 3 21.28 1.42 22.01
N SER A 4 21.33 0.44 21.14
CA SER A 4 20.98 0.62 19.73
C SER A 4 19.52 1.03 19.66
N MET A 5 19.24 2.22 19.13
CA MET A 5 17.86 2.64 18.91
C MET A 5 17.22 1.72 17.87
N LYS A 6 16.02 1.19 18.18
CA LYS A 6 15.25 0.36 17.24
C LYS A 6 14.98 1.13 15.95
N LYS A 7 15.06 0.44 14.82
CA LYS A 7 14.67 1.02 13.53
C LYS A 7 13.14 1.07 13.42
N THR A 8 12.64 2.23 13.05
CA THR A 8 11.20 2.45 12.86
C THR A 8 10.79 2.10 11.42
N ILE A 9 9.85 1.15 11.27
CA ILE A 9 9.36 0.71 9.96
C ILE A 9 7.85 0.89 9.91
N LEU A 10 7.36 1.51 8.83
CA LEU A 10 5.95 1.61 8.54
C LEU A 10 5.59 0.82 7.29
N PHE A 11 4.60 -0.05 7.40
CA PHE A 11 3.97 -0.75 6.27
C PHE A 11 2.61 -0.12 5.99
N MET A 12 2.42 0.38 4.78
CA MET A 12 1.12 0.90 4.35
C MET A 12 0.39 -0.15 3.53
N VAL A 13 -0.83 -0.49 3.97
CA VAL A 13 -1.74 -1.44 3.33
C VAL A 13 -3.14 -0.84 3.17
N ILE A 14 -4.04 -1.52 2.45
CA ILE A 14 -5.43 -1.08 2.35
C ILE A 14 -6.15 -1.34 3.67
N ASN A 15 -6.14 -2.59 4.09
CA ASN A 15 -6.76 -3.14 5.29
C ASN A 15 -6.09 -4.47 5.64
N MET A 16 -6.60 -5.19 6.63
CA MET A 16 -6.12 -6.53 7.01
C MET A 16 -7.16 -7.61 6.70
N ASN A 17 -7.71 -7.60 5.48
CA ASN A 17 -8.64 -8.64 5.05
C ASN A 17 -7.94 -10.00 4.89
N VAL A 18 -8.73 -11.07 4.74
CA VAL A 18 -8.19 -12.41 4.52
C VAL A 18 -7.64 -12.50 3.10
N GLY A 19 -6.33 -12.40 2.96
CA GLY A 19 -5.63 -12.39 1.68
C GLY A 19 -4.16 -12.81 1.81
N GLY A 20 -3.57 -13.19 0.66
CA GLY A 20 -2.18 -13.66 0.63
C GLY A 20 -1.15 -12.57 0.94
N THR A 21 -1.45 -11.32 0.57
CA THR A 21 -0.59 -10.16 0.85
C THR A 21 -0.53 -9.87 2.35
N GLU A 22 -1.68 -9.84 3.00
CA GLU A 22 -1.82 -9.58 4.42
C GLU A 22 -1.23 -10.72 5.25
N LYS A 23 -1.45 -11.98 4.82
CA LYS A 23 -0.83 -13.14 5.49
C LYS A 23 0.69 -13.13 5.36
N ALA A 24 1.23 -12.75 4.20
CA ALA A 24 2.67 -12.61 4.01
C ALA A 24 3.26 -11.50 4.89
N LEU A 25 2.53 -10.39 5.10
CA LEU A 25 2.94 -9.32 6.01
C LEU A 25 3.00 -9.81 7.45
N LEU A 26 1.97 -10.50 7.93
CA LEU A 26 1.93 -11.05 9.28
C LEU A 26 3.06 -12.04 9.53
N ASN A 27 3.27 -12.98 8.60
CA ASN A 27 4.36 -13.95 8.70
C ASN A 27 5.73 -13.26 8.74
N MET A 28 5.94 -12.20 7.95
CA MET A 28 7.18 -11.43 7.96
C MET A 28 7.38 -10.70 9.28
N ILE A 29 6.36 -10.01 9.77
CA ILE A 29 6.42 -9.28 11.05
C ILE A 29 6.72 -10.21 12.21
N GLU A 30 6.15 -11.40 12.22
CA GLU A 30 6.38 -12.42 13.26
C GLU A 30 7.85 -12.86 13.33
N GLN A 31 8.56 -12.82 12.20
CA GLN A 31 9.99 -13.17 12.13
C GLN A 31 10.91 -11.98 12.39
N MET A 32 10.37 -10.77 12.50
CA MET A 32 11.18 -9.58 12.79
C MET A 32 11.41 -9.46 14.30
N SER A 33 12.69 -9.22 14.67
CA SER A 33 13.07 -9.02 16.08
C SER A 33 12.40 -7.77 16.66
N THR A 34 11.70 -7.95 17.77
CA THR A 34 11.11 -6.83 18.53
C THR A 34 12.16 -5.95 19.21
N ASP A 35 13.40 -6.42 19.35
CA ASP A 35 14.50 -5.66 19.92
C ASP A 35 15.13 -4.72 18.91
N ASP A 36 15.03 -5.05 17.60
CA ASP A 36 15.65 -4.30 16.52
C ASP A 36 14.68 -3.35 15.81
N TYR A 37 13.36 -3.67 15.85
CA TYR A 37 12.36 -2.96 15.04
C TYR A 37 11.16 -2.48 15.86
N ASP A 38 10.75 -1.24 15.58
CA ASP A 38 9.46 -0.65 16.00
C ASP A 38 8.56 -0.55 14.76
N ILE A 39 7.54 -1.43 14.69
CA ILE A 39 6.74 -1.63 13.49
C ILE A 39 5.40 -0.92 13.63
N THR A 40 5.01 -0.21 12.58
CA THR A 40 3.70 0.41 12.42
C THR A 40 3.03 -0.12 11.16
N ILE A 41 1.77 -0.53 11.25
CA ILE A 41 0.90 -0.78 10.10
C ILE A 41 -0.03 0.42 9.94
N LEU A 42 0.07 1.13 8.82
CA LEU A 42 -0.85 2.19 8.44
C LEU A 42 -1.87 1.65 7.44
N MET A 43 -3.14 1.72 7.80
CA MET A 43 -4.24 1.22 6.98
C MET A 43 -5.10 2.36 6.44
N LEU A 44 -5.71 2.12 5.27
CA LEU A 44 -6.74 2.99 4.73
C LEU A 44 -8.09 2.74 5.41
N GLU A 45 -8.38 1.47 5.71
CA GLU A 45 -9.67 1.03 6.25
C GLU A 45 -9.47 0.21 7.52
N GLU A 46 -10.29 0.47 8.54
CA GLU A 46 -10.38 -0.33 9.75
C GLU A 46 -11.25 -1.57 9.49
N TYR A 47 -10.69 -2.49 8.71
CA TYR A 47 -11.41 -3.68 8.27
C TYR A 47 -10.47 -4.86 8.10
N GLY A 48 -10.97 -6.08 8.38
CA GLY A 48 -10.33 -7.30 7.94
C GLY A 48 -10.26 -8.41 8.97
N GLY A 49 -10.41 -9.66 8.49
CA GLY A 49 -10.39 -10.86 9.32
C GLY A 49 -9.02 -11.17 9.94
N PHE A 50 -7.95 -10.52 9.49
CA PHE A 50 -6.61 -10.67 10.07
C PHE A 50 -6.24 -9.57 11.08
N LEU A 51 -7.11 -8.59 11.37
CA LEU A 51 -6.84 -7.55 12.36
C LEU A 51 -6.46 -8.13 13.73
N ASN A 52 -7.17 -9.15 14.18
CA ASN A 52 -6.93 -9.81 15.47
C ASN A 52 -5.66 -10.67 15.49
N GLN A 53 -5.00 -10.88 14.34
CA GLN A 53 -3.75 -11.62 14.23
C GLN A 53 -2.52 -10.70 14.21
N VAL A 54 -2.73 -9.38 14.17
CA VAL A 54 -1.62 -8.42 14.27
C VAL A 54 -1.00 -8.53 15.66
N PRO A 55 0.33 -8.73 15.77
CA PRO A 55 0.99 -8.83 17.06
C PRO A 55 0.80 -7.58 17.91
N LEU A 56 0.63 -7.75 19.23
CA LEU A 56 0.34 -6.66 20.18
C LEU A 56 1.43 -5.56 20.26
N ASN A 57 2.65 -5.91 19.89
CA ASN A 57 3.78 -4.98 19.84
C ASN A 57 3.83 -4.14 18.54
N VAL A 58 2.93 -4.39 17.60
CA VAL A 58 2.82 -3.63 16.35
C VAL A 58 1.81 -2.50 16.52
N LYS A 59 2.22 -1.29 16.18
CA LYS A 59 1.32 -0.13 16.20
C LYS A 59 0.40 -0.14 14.99
N ILE A 60 -0.90 -0.01 15.22
CA ILE A 60 -1.89 0.16 14.15
C ILE A 60 -2.26 1.65 14.07
N GLN A 61 -2.28 2.18 12.87
CA GLN A 61 -2.71 3.54 12.55
C GLN A 61 -3.61 3.54 11.33
N TYR A 62 -4.48 4.52 11.22
CA TYR A 62 -5.37 4.72 10.09
C TYR A 62 -5.12 6.07 9.44
N VAL A 63 -5.37 6.13 8.13
CA VAL A 63 -5.28 7.41 7.40
C VAL A 63 -6.48 8.26 7.78
N ASP A 64 -6.22 9.43 8.39
CA ASP A 64 -7.26 10.37 8.76
C ASP A 64 -8.15 10.73 7.57
N GLN A 65 -9.47 10.79 7.81
CA GLN A 65 -10.47 11.19 6.82
C GLN A 65 -10.50 10.33 5.54
N TYR A 66 -10.00 9.09 5.60
CA TYR A 66 -10.05 8.20 4.43
C TYR A 66 -11.48 7.92 3.96
N GLU A 67 -12.45 7.84 4.86
CA GLU A 67 -13.88 7.68 4.51
C GLU A 67 -14.34 8.75 3.51
N ASN A 68 -13.91 10.00 3.69
CA ASN A 68 -14.21 11.09 2.77
C ASN A 68 -13.51 10.93 1.41
N LEU A 69 -12.36 10.25 1.39
CA LEU A 69 -11.58 9.98 0.19
C LEU A 69 -12.05 8.73 -0.54
N SER A 70 -12.52 7.72 0.18
CA SER A 70 -12.88 6.40 -0.38
C SER A 70 -13.91 6.54 -1.50
N ASN A 71 -14.95 7.37 -1.30
CA ASN A 71 -15.95 7.68 -2.33
C ASN A 71 -15.33 8.30 -3.58
N THR A 72 -14.30 9.16 -3.42
CA THR A 72 -13.63 9.80 -4.55
C THR A 72 -12.65 8.88 -5.25
N LEU A 73 -12.03 7.94 -4.53
CA LEU A 73 -11.11 6.94 -5.05
C LEU A 73 -11.84 5.78 -5.74
N ASN A 74 -12.98 5.36 -5.20
CA ASN A 74 -13.73 4.20 -5.67
C ASN A 74 -14.69 4.54 -6.83
N LEU A 75 -15.04 5.80 -7.01
CA LEU A 75 -15.89 6.27 -8.10
C LEU A 75 -15.06 6.86 -9.24
N SER A 76 -15.62 6.82 -10.47
CA SER A 76 -14.99 7.53 -11.57
C SER A 76 -14.97 9.04 -11.27
N PRO A 77 -13.89 9.78 -11.63
CA PRO A 77 -13.84 11.22 -11.41
C PRO A 77 -15.01 11.99 -12.03
N LYS A 78 -15.52 11.52 -13.18
CA LYS A 78 -16.72 12.09 -13.83
C LYS A 78 -17.97 11.93 -12.93
N THR A 79 -18.13 10.79 -12.29
CA THR A 79 -19.23 10.52 -11.37
C THR A 79 -19.17 11.43 -10.15
N VAL A 80 -17.97 11.59 -9.57
CA VAL A 80 -17.74 12.48 -8.43
C VAL A 80 -18.05 13.92 -8.79
N VAL A 81 -17.57 14.41 -9.95
CA VAL A 81 -17.86 15.78 -10.45
C VAL A 81 -19.37 15.98 -10.61
N LYS A 82 -20.09 15.02 -11.24
CA LYS A 82 -21.54 15.11 -11.41
C LYS A 82 -22.28 15.18 -10.07
N LYS A 83 -21.83 14.39 -9.07
CA LYS A 83 -22.36 14.44 -7.72
C LYS A 83 -22.14 15.80 -7.07
N MET A 84 -20.91 16.34 -7.13
CA MET A 84 -20.57 17.65 -6.56
C MET A 84 -21.40 18.78 -7.17
N ILE A 85 -21.63 18.76 -8.48
CA ILE A 85 -22.45 19.79 -9.16
C ILE A 85 -23.91 19.69 -8.70
N ARG A 86 -24.47 18.48 -8.58
CA ARG A 86 -25.83 18.29 -8.08
C ARG A 86 -26.03 18.74 -6.63
N GLU A 87 -24.98 18.64 -5.82
CA GLU A 87 -24.96 19.08 -4.41
C GLU A 87 -24.67 20.59 -4.28
N GLY A 88 -24.63 21.35 -5.39
CA GLY A 88 -24.35 22.80 -5.39
C GLY A 88 -22.87 23.17 -5.27
N ASN A 89 -21.97 22.18 -5.20
CA ASN A 89 -20.51 22.41 -5.08
C ASN A 89 -19.85 22.63 -6.46
N ILE A 90 -20.39 23.54 -7.28
CA ILE A 90 -20.00 23.72 -8.69
C ILE A 90 -18.51 24.02 -8.84
N ILE A 91 -17.97 24.97 -8.05
CA ILE A 91 -16.56 25.37 -8.13
C ILE A 91 -15.64 24.20 -7.82
N LYS A 92 -15.96 23.41 -6.78
CA LYS A 92 -15.17 22.21 -6.42
C LYS A 92 -15.25 21.15 -7.52
N GLY A 93 -16.41 20.98 -8.14
CA GLY A 93 -16.62 20.06 -9.25
C GLY A 93 -15.79 20.44 -10.47
N ILE A 94 -15.82 21.72 -10.88
CA ILE A 94 -15.00 22.23 -12.00
C ILE A 94 -13.51 22.08 -11.70
N SER A 95 -13.07 22.45 -10.49
CA SER A 95 -11.66 22.29 -10.07
C SER A 95 -11.19 20.85 -10.13
N LEU A 96 -12.01 19.90 -9.63
CA LEU A 96 -11.69 18.47 -9.70
C LEU A 96 -11.59 17.97 -11.15
N LEU A 97 -12.51 18.41 -12.01
CA LEU A 97 -12.51 18.05 -13.42
C LEU A 97 -11.25 18.58 -14.12
N SER A 98 -10.87 19.84 -13.88
CA SER A 98 -9.67 20.45 -14.46
C SER A 98 -8.41 19.70 -14.06
N VAL A 99 -8.26 19.39 -12.76
CA VAL A 99 -7.12 18.61 -12.25
C VAL A 99 -7.10 17.19 -12.81
N TYR A 100 -8.25 16.55 -12.95
CA TYR A 100 -8.36 15.24 -13.58
C TYR A 100 -7.94 15.25 -15.06
N LEU A 101 -8.36 16.28 -15.82
CA LEU A 101 -7.96 16.45 -17.22
C LEU A 101 -6.45 16.68 -17.34
N ILE A 102 -5.87 17.55 -16.50
CA ILE A 102 -4.42 17.76 -16.44
C ILE A 102 -3.70 16.45 -16.13
N SER A 103 -4.18 15.70 -15.13
CA SER A 103 -3.63 14.41 -14.76
C SER A 103 -3.63 13.42 -15.94
N LYS A 104 -4.70 13.38 -16.74
CA LYS A 104 -4.78 12.55 -17.95
C LYS A 104 -3.85 13.04 -19.05
N LEU A 105 -3.87 14.32 -19.38
CA LEU A 105 -3.03 14.89 -20.45
C LEU A 105 -1.55 14.71 -20.17
N THR A 106 -1.14 14.82 -18.92
CA THR A 106 0.26 14.66 -18.52
C THR A 106 0.63 13.22 -18.16
N SER A 107 -0.34 12.29 -18.16
CA SER A 107 -0.18 10.93 -17.64
C SER A 107 0.48 10.93 -16.25
N ASN A 108 0.04 11.86 -15.39
CA ASN A 108 0.59 12.02 -14.03
C ASN A 108 -0.53 12.11 -12.99
N LYS A 109 -0.86 10.97 -12.38
CA LYS A 109 -1.90 10.86 -11.34
C LYS A 109 -1.58 11.62 -10.06
N ASN A 110 -0.33 12.07 -9.87
CA ASN A 110 0.04 12.87 -8.69
C ASN A 110 -0.80 14.16 -8.59
N TYR A 111 -1.11 14.83 -9.71
CA TYR A 111 -1.96 16.04 -9.68
C TYR A 111 -3.33 15.73 -9.07
N TYR A 112 -3.96 14.65 -9.51
CA TYR A 112 -5.24 14.22 -8.99
C TYR A 112 -5.16 13.80 -7.51
N PHE A 113 -4.17 12.99 -7.14
CA PHE A 113 -3.99 12.54 -5.76
C PHE A 113 -3.65 13.69 -4.81
N HIS A 114 -2.80 14.64 -5.22
CA HIS A 114 -2.53 15.84 -4.41
C HIS A 114 -3.80 16.65 -4.17
N TYR A 115 -4.64 16.81 -5.19
CA TYR A 115 -5.89 17.57 -5.06
C TYR A 115 -6.87 16.90 -4.09
N ILE A 116 -7.13 15.60 -4.25
CA ILE A 116 -8.08 14.90 -3.38
C ILE A 116 -7.56 14.72 -1.94
N THR A 117 -6.25 14.68 -1.75
CA THR A 117 -5.62 14.55 -0.43
C THR A 117 -5.19 15.88 0.20
N LYS A 118 -5.61 17.01 -0.35
CA LYS A 118 -5.14 18.32 0.15
C LYS A 118 -5.44 18.56 1.63
N ASN A 119 -6.55 18.02 2.12
CA ASN A 119 -6.98 18.12 3.52
C ASN A 119 -6.47 16.96 4.39
N VAL A 120 -5.80 15.95 3.81
CA VAL A 120 -5.20 14.85 4.55
C VAL A 120 -3.82 15.28 5.02
N SER A 121 -3.63 15.28 6.31
CA SER A 121 -2.35 15.63 6.93
C SER A 121 -1.23 14.67 6.50
N LYS A 122 -0.02 15.20 6.39
CA LYS A 122 1.17 14.35 6.29
C LYS A 122 1.35 13.62 7.62
N ILE A 123 1.83 12.39 7.55
CA ILE A 123 2.26 11.67 8.74
C ILE A 123 3.49 12.39 9.31
N LYS A 124 3.35 12.93 10.53
CA LYS A 124 4.38 13.79 11.15
C LYS A 124 5.59 13.00 11.64
N ASN A 125 5.36 11.77 12.09
CA ASN A 125 6.44 10.92 12.59
C ASN A 125 7.42 10.60 11.46
N GLU A 126 8.71 10.65 11.77
CA GLU A 126 9.76 10.20 10.87
C GLU A 126 9.97 8.69 11.06
N TYR A 127 10.05 7.97 9.94
CA TYR A 127 10.35 6.55 9.91
C TYR A 127 11.70 6.30 9.23
N ASP A 128 12.45 5.31 9.70
CA ASP A 128 13.66 4.89 8.98
C ASP A 128 13.29 4.29 7.64
N ILE A 129 12.18 3.53 7.59
CA ILE A 129 11.70 2.89 6.37
C ILE A 129 10.17 3.03 6.28
N ALA A 130 9.66 3.49 5.14
CA ALA A 130 8.24 3.42 4.79
C ALA A 130 8.04 2.52 3.58
N VAL A 131 7.14 1.55 3.70
CA VAL A 131 6.87 0.52 2.70
C VAL A 131 5.46 0.69 2.13
N ALA A 132 5.35 0.91 0.82
CA ALA A 132 4.10 0.77 0.08
C ALA A 132 3.88 -0.73 -0.19
N TYR A 133 3.19 -1.42 0.72
CA TYR A 133 3.16 -2.88 0.75
C TYR A 133 2.07 -3.49 -0.13
N ALA A 134 0.96 -2.82 -0.34
CA ALA A 134 -0.15 -3.31 -1.15
C ALA A 134 -0.05 -2.91 -2.64
N GLY A 135 1.13 -2.99 -3.23
CA GLY A 135 1.31 -2.69 -4.65
C GLY A 135 0.72 -3.75 -5.60
N PRO A 136 0.43 -3.41 -6.86
CA PRO A 136 0.58 -2.10 -7.49
C PRO A 136 -0.67 -1.22 -7.33
N MET A 137 -0.86 -0.62 -6.16
CA MET A 137 -1.89 0.39 -5.96
C MET A 137 -1.31 1.79 -6.07
N ASP A 138 -1.70 2.51 -7.10
CA ASP A 138 -1.21 3.86 -7.41
C ASP A 138 -1.37 4.84 -6.24
N PHE A 139 -2.49 4.74 -5.50
CA PHE A 139 -2.74 5.63 -4.37
C PHE A 139 -1.83 5.35 -3.17
N ILE A 140 -1.59 4.09 -2.82
CA ILE A 140 -0.67 3.71 -1.73
C ILE A 140 0.75 4.13 -2.09
N SER A 141 1.19 3.88 -3.33
CA SER A 141 2.49 4.35 -3.82
C SER A 141 2.61 5.87 -3.73
N PHE A 142 1.57 6.61 -4.14
CA PHE A 142 1.51 8.07 -4.01
C PHE A 142 1.61 8.51 -2.55
N PHE A 143 0.84 7.89 -1.66
CA PHE A 143 0.78 8.27 -0.25
C PHE A 143 2.14 8.10 0.43
N VAL A 144 2.77 6.95 0.25
CA VAL A 144 4.11 6.69 0.79
C VAL A 144 5.15 7.64 0.20
N ALA A 145 5.06 7.95 -1.09
CA ALA A 145 6.01 8.85 -1.74
C ALA A 145 5.88 10.32 -1.28
N HIS A 146 4.66 10.79 -0.99
CA HIS A 146 4.39 12.23 -0.85
C HIS A 146 3.79 12.66 0.49
N LYS A 147 3.19 11.73 1.25
CA LYS A 147 2.54 12.03 2.55
C LYS A 147 3.29 11.46 3.76
N MET A 148 4.32 10.64 3.53
CA MET A 148 5.14 10.04 4.57
C MET A 148 6.46 10.79 4.74
N ASN A 149 6.90 10.93 6.00
CA ASN A 149 8.25 11.35 6.33
C ASN A 149 9.08 10.10 6.62
N ALA A 150 9.97 9.73 5.70
CA ALA A 150 10.81 8.53 5.82
C ALA A 150 12.18 8.74 5.19
N LYS A 151 13.23 8.17 5.83
CA LYS A 151 14.61 8.20 5.32
C LYS A 151 14.75 7.34 4.07
N ARG A 152 14.05 6.19 4.02
CA ARG A 152 14.00 5.28 2.86
C ARG A 152 12.57 4.88 2.54
N ARG A 153 12.28 4.73 1.26
CA ARG A 153 10.97 4.29 0.75
C ARG A 153 11.14 3.02 -0.06
N ILE A 154 10.29 2.04 0.23
CA ILE A 154 10.27 0.74 -0.46
C ILE A 154 8.89 0.54 -1.07
N GLN A 155 8.85 0.20 -2.36
CA GLN A 155 7.66 -0.31 -3.02
C GLN A 155 7.71 -1.84 -2.99
N TRP A 156 6.63 -2.48 -2.55
CA TRP A 156 6.51 -3.93 -2.57
C TRP A 156 5.34 -4.35 -3.44
N ILE A 157 5.61 -5.21 -4.43
CA ILE A 157 4.63 -5.61 -5.43
C ILE A 157 4.38 -7.10 -5.29
N HIS A 158 3.16 -7.46 -4.89
CA HIS A 158 2.71 -8.83 -4.65
C HIS A 158 1.95 -9.43 -5.83
N PHE A 159 1.60 -8.64 -6.84
CA PHE A 159 0.73 -9.04 -7.93
C PHE A 159 1.47 -9.13 -9.25
N ASP A 160 0.92 -9.96 -10.15
CA ASP A 160 1.36 -10.00 -11.54
C ASP A 160 0.93 -8.71 -12.25
N VAL A 161 1.91 -7.88 -12.61
CA VAL A 161 1.68 -6.56 -13.23
C VAL A 161 1.08 -6.64 -14.63
N GLU A 162 1.23 -7.77 -15.32
CA GLU A 162 0.63 -7.98 -16.64
C GLU A 162 -0.85 -8.35 -16.53
N LYS A 163 -1.20 -9.21 -15.54
CA LYS A 163 -2.58 -9.63 -15.33
C LYS A 163 -3.46 -8.53 -14.72
N ASN A 164 -2.93 -7.81 -13.73
CA ASN A 164 -3.70 -6.79 -13.02
C ASN A 164 -3.67 -5.41 -13.70
N GLY A 165 -2.83 -5.27 -14.73
CA GLY A 165 -2.59 -3.99 -15.38
C GLY A 165 -1.83 -3.00 -14.50
N ILE A 166 -0.87 -2.32 -15.08
CA ILE A 166 -0.16 -1.22 -14.44
C ILE A 166 -0.14 -0.03 -15.39
N ASP A 167 -0.43 1.15 -14.88
CA ASP A 167 -0.23 2.38 -15.64
C ASP A 167 1.28 2.62 -15.81
N LYS A 168 1.81 2.16 -16.94
CA LYS A 168 3.24 2.17 -17.23
C LYS A 168 3.87 3.55 -17.09
N VAL A 169 3.19 4.57 -17.61
CA VAL A 169 3.72 5.95 -17.59
C VAL A 169 3.70 6.50 -16.17
N TYR A 170 2.64 6.25 -15.43
CA TYR A 170 2.56 6.65 -14.03
C TYR A 170 3.54 5.88 -13.15
N ALA A 171 3.65 4.56 -13.34
CA ALA A 171 4.61 3.74 -12.60
C ALA A 171 6.05 4.22 -12.78
N GLN A 172 6.46 4.61 -14.00
CA GLN A 172 7.77 5.22 -14.24
C GLN A 172 7.99 6.49 -13.43
N LYS A 173 6.93 7.31 -13.26
CA LYS A 173 7.02 8.56 -12.52
C LYS A 173 7.03 8.33 -11.00
N ILE A 174 6.11 7.50 -10.49
CA ILE A 174 5.95 7.34 -9.04
C ILE A 174 7.08 6.51 -8.44
N TYR A 175 7.53 5.46 -9.11
CA TYR A 175 8.57 4.57 -8.59
C TYR A 175 9.96 5.22 -8.52
N ARG A 176 10.19 6.36 -9.16
CA ARG A 176 11.42 7.17 -8.97
C ARG A 176 11.62 7.61 -7.52
N ASN A 177 10.52 7.79 -6.78
CA ASN A 177 10.55 8.23 -5.38
C ASN A 177 10.86 7.11 -4.38
N PHE A 178 11.08 5.88 -4.86
CA PHE A 178 11.39 4.73 -4.03
C PHE A 178 12.87 4.34 -4.20
N ASP A 179 13.53 4.02 -3.08
CA ASP A 179 14.93 3.59 -3.05
C ASP A 179 15.08 2.15 -3.53
N LYS A 180 14.12 1.30 -3.18
CA LYS A 180 14.06 -0.11 -3.56
C LYS A 180 12.65 -0.51 -3.98
N ILE A 181 12.58 -1.52 -4.85
CA ILE A 181 11.34 -2.15 -5.27
C ILE A 181 11.51 -3.64 -5.05
N HIS A 182 10.63 -4.23 -4.23
CA HIS A 182 10.60 -5.67 -4.01
C HIS A 182 9.44 -6.31 -4.76
N VAL A 183 9.70 -7.46 -5.31
CA VAL A 183 8.73 -8.34 -5.95
C VAL A 183 8.89 -9.75 -5.38
N VAL A 184 7.85 -10.57 -5.47
CA VAL A 184 7.76 -11.86 -4.77
C VAL A 184 8.30 -13.05 -5.57
N SER A 185 8.77 -12.85 -6.81
CA SER A 185 9.37 -13.92 -7.63
C SER A 185 10.26 -13.34 -8.75
N GLU A 186 11.14 -14.17 -9.29
CA GLU A 186 11.96 -13.78 -10.47
C GLU A 186 11.08 -13.54 -11.70
N GLU A 187 9.98 -14.27 -11.86
CA GLU A 187 9.04 -14.02 -12.95
C GLU A 187 8.38 -12.65 -12.80
N ALA A 188 7.89 -12.29 -11.59
CA ALA A 188 7.34 -10.97 -11.32
C ALA A 188 8.36 -9.86 -11.60
N LYS A 189 9.65 -10.10 -11.27
CA LYS A 189 10.74 -9.16 -11.57
C LYS A 189 10.93 -8.97 -13.07
N ARG A 190 10.98 -10.05 -13.84
CA ARG A 190 11.11 -9.96 -15.30
C ARG A 190 9.98 -9.16 -15.92
N LYS A 191 8.73 -9.49 -15.55
CA LYS A 191 7.53 -8.81 -16.03
C LYS A 191 7.53 -7.33 -15.66
N LEU A 192 7.83 -7.01 -14.42
CA LEU A 192 7.88 -5.62 -13.96
C LEU A 192 8.95 -4.81 -14.69
N ILE A 193 10.16 -5.36 -14.87
CA ILE A 193 11.24 -4.70 -15.60
C ILE A 193 10.91 -4.56 -17.09
N HIS A 194 10.20 -5.53 -17.69
CA HIS A 194 9.70 -5.43 -19.06
C HIS A 194 8.74 -4.24 -19.22
N VAL A 195 7.81 -4.07 -18.27
CA VAL A 195 6.84 -2.97 -18.28
C VAL A 195 7.49 -1.63 -17.94
N VAL A 196 8.40 -1.60 -16.97
CA VAL A 196 9.05 -0.38 -16.45
C VAL A 196 10.57 -0.55 -16.42
N PRO A 197 11.28 -0.48 -17.54
CA PRO A 197 12.73 -0.77 -17.60
C PRO A 197 13.61 0.14 -16.71
N SER A 198 13.17 1.37 -16.45
CA SER A 198 13.92 2.37 -15.69
C SER A 198 14.17 2.01 -14.21
N ILE A 199 13.47 0.99 -13.69
CA ILE A 199 13.62 0.57 -12.28
C ILE A 199 14.49 -0.67 -12.08
N LYS A 200 15.08 -1.22 -13.15
CA LYS A 200 15.88 -2.45 -13.13
C LYS A 200 16.90 -2.49 -12.01
N ASN A 201 17.69 -1.42 -11.83
CA ASN A 201 18.80 -1.36 -10.88
C ASN A 201 18.37 -1.30 -9.41
N LYS A 202 17.08 -1.03 -9.12
CA LYS A 202 16.54 -0.97 -7.77
C LYS A 202 15.48 -2.03 -7.48
N THR A 203 15.23 -2.93 -8.43
CA THR A 203 14.29 -4.04 -8.28
C THR A 203 15.00 -5.31 -7.86
N SER A 204 14.56 -5.91 -6.77
CA SER A 204 15.06 -7.18 -6.23
C SER A 204 13.91 -8.11 -5.86
N VAL A 205 14.19 -9.40 -5.85
CA VAL A 205 13.23 -10.41 -5.39
C VAL A 205 13.37 -10.57 -3.88
N LEU A 206 12.25 -10.54 -3.20
CA LEU A 206 12.14 -10.91 -1.81
C LEU A 206 10.92 -11.82 -1.66
N LEU A 207 11.17 -13.10 -1.45
CA LEU A 207 10.13 -14.12 -1.36
C LEU A 207 9.27 -13.88 -0.12
N ASN A 208 8.00 -14.25 -0.21
CA ASN A 208 7.11 -14.21 0.96
C ASN A 208 7.63 -15.15 2.05
N VAL A 209 7.67 -14.65 3.26
CA VAL A 209 8.04 -15.46 4.43
C VAL A 209 6.91 -16.44 4.73
N ILE A 210 7.28 -17.69 4.96
CA ILE A 210 6.38 -18.76 5.40
C ILE A 210 6.75 -19.08 6.84
N SER A 211 5.76 -19.17 7.74
CA SER A 211 5.94 -19.64 9.10
C SER A 211 5.61 -21.15 9.18
N PRO A 212 6.60 -22.04 9.23
CA PRO A 212 6.37 -23.49 9.36
C PRO A 212 5.59 -23.84 10.62
N GLU A 213 5.83 -23.10 11.71
CA GLU A 213 5.16 -23.30 12.99
C GLU A 213 3.65 -23.02 12.90
N GLN A 214 3.26 -21.95 12.22
CA GLN A 214 1.84 -21.65 11.99
C GLN A 214 1.17 -22.72 11.13
N ILE A 215 1.84 -23.20 10.08
CA ILE A 215 1.32 -24.27 9.22
C ILE A 215 1.10 -25.53 10.05
N LEU A 216 2.08 -25.94 10.86
CA LEU A 216 1.96 -27.10 11.74
C LEU A 216 0.87 -26.91 12.80
N LYS A 217 0.70 -25.72 13.34
CA LYS A 217 -0.38 -25.42 14.30
C LYS A 217 -1.75 -25.53 13.64
N GLN A 218 -1.89 -24.97 12.45
CA GLN A 218 -3.15 -25.00 11.70
C GLN A 218 -3.49 -26.40 11.19
N SER A 219 -2.52 -27.20 10.79
CA SER A 219 -2.75 -28.59 10.35
C SER A 219 -3.29 -29.52 11.45
N LYS A 220 -3.10 -29.12 12.73
CA LYS A 220 -3.63 -29.88 13.89
C LYS A 220 -5.06 -29.48 14.28
N ILE A 221 -5.58 -28.40 13.69
CA ILE A 221 -6.98 -28.00 13.91
C ILE A 221 -7.84 -28.94 13.07
N GLY A 222 -8.63 -29.81 13.75
CA GLY A 222 -9.55 -30.72 13.08
C GLY A 222 -10.55 -29.93 12.22
N ILE A 223 -10.57 -30.19 10.93
CA ILE A 223 -11.62 -29.68 10.05
C ILE A 223 -12.80 -30.62 10.21
N GLY A 224 -13.82 -30.20 10.96
CA GLY A 224 -15.10 -30.91 10.99
C GLY A 224 -15.76 -30.74 9.62
N PHE A 225 -15.64 -31.73 8.77
CA PHE A 225 -16.54 -31.86 7.61
C PHE A 225 -17.91 -32.25 8.14
N ASN A 226 -18.86 -31.31 8.18
CA ASN A 226 -20.26 -31.68 8.28
C ASN A 226 -20.66 -32.24 6.91
N ASP A 227 -20.70 -33.57 6.80
CA ASP A 227 -21.27 -34.28 5.66
C ASP A 227 -22.78 -34.02 5.63
N HIS A 228 -23.18 -32.88 5.07
CA HIS A 228 -24.52 -32.62 4.58
C HIS A 228 -24.40 -32.37 3.08
N PHE A 229 -24.43 -33.48 2.32
CA PHE A 229 -24.85 -33.52 0.93
C PHE A 229 -26.36 -33.73 0.86
#